data_8d91c9ec5a4b2180c495f69c6be3d3dd
#
_entry.id   8d91c9ec5a4b2180c495f69c6be3d3dd
#
_cell.length_a   1.000
_cell.length_b   1.000
_cell.length_c   1.000
_cell.angle_alpha   90.00
_cell.angle_beta   90.00
_cell.angle_gamma   90.00
#
_symmetry.space_group_name_H-M   'P 1'
#
loop_
_entity.id
_entity.type
_entity.pdbx_description
1 polymer ?
#
loop_
_entity_poly.entity_id
_entity_poly.type
_entity_poly.pdbx_seq_one_letter_code
_entity_poly.pdbx_strand_id
1 'polypeptide(L)'
;MSDAAIADALAARGFALAPEFLRPDEVAALRGVALQRRATGEFHAARIGRGAGARRDPALRGDEICWLDEASAPERALLARFEALREALNRALFLGLTALEAHYACYGAGTGYARHLDRFRDDDTRAISLVLYLNEAWRAGDGGELRLFASEDAREPALVIAPRGGTLVALRSDTIAHEVLPARRERWSIAAWLRRRSDADALR
;
A
#
# COMPACT_ATOMS: atom_id res chain seq x y z
N MET A 1 11.07 9.23 -9.82
CA MET A 1 10.58 8.37 -10.92
C MET A 1 9.32 9.00 -11.48
N SER A 2 9.17 9.11 -12.81
CA SER A 2 7.94 9.61 -13.44
C SER A 2 6.84 8.54 -13.47
N ASP A 3 5.58 8.96 -13.66
CA ASP A 3 4.44 8.03 -13.78
C ASP A 3 4.61 7.09 -14.98
N ALA A 4 5.19 7.56 -16.09
CA ALA A 4 5.52 6.71 -17.24
C ALA A 4 6.52 5.62 -16.87
N ALA A 5 7.58 5.94 -16.12
CA ALA A 5 8.56 4.94 -15.68
C ALA A 5 7.96 3.94 -14.67
N ILE A 6 6.96 4.35 -13.87
CA ILE A 6 6.20 3.42 -13.02
C ILE A 6 5.37 2.47 -13.89
N ALA A 7 4.70 2.99 -14.94
CA ALA A 7 3.93 2.17 -15.87
C ALA A 7 4.80 1.15 -16.61
N ASP A 8 5.96 1.58 -17.15
CA ASP A 8 6.90 0.70 -17.84
C ASP A 8 7.40 -0.42 -16.91
N ALA A 9 7.73 -0.08 -15.66
CA ALA A 9 8.19 -1.07 -14.69
C ALA A 9 7.08 -2.08 -14.30
N LEU A 10 5.84 -1.61 -14.12
CA LEU A 10 4.69 -2.48 -13.87
C LEU A 10 4.41 -3.41 -15.05
N ALA A 11 4.54 -2.92 -16.29
CA ALA A 11 4.39 -3.75 -17.49
C ALA A 11 5.48 -4.83 -17.60
N ALA A 12 6.72 -4.45 -17.34
CA ALA A 12 7.88 -5.32 -17.56
C ALA A 12 8.04 -6.42 -16.49
N ARG A 13 7.78 -6.09 -15.20
CA ARG A 13 8.09 -6.98 -14.09
C ARG A 13 7.00 -7.09 -13.00
N GLY A 14 5.85 -6.42 -13.20
CA GLY A 14 4.73 -6.45 -12.26
C GLY A 14 4.88 -5.54 -11.04
N PHE A 15 6.01 -4.88 -10.83
CA PHE A 15 6.21 -3.93 -9.73
C PHE A 15 7.13 -2.76 -10.11
N ALA A 16 6.99 -1.65 -9.40
CA ALA A 16 7.83 -0.47 -9.51
C ALA A 16 8.27 0.02 -8.12
N LEU A 17 9.48 0.55 -8.02
CA LEU A 17 10.01 1.20 -6.82
C LEU A 17 10.37 2.63 -7.17
N ALA A 18 9.70 3.59 -6.55
CA ALA A 18 9.94 5.02 -6.71
C ALA A 18 10.47 5.63 -5.41
N PRO A 19 11.79 5.63 -5.17
CA PRO A 19 12.38 6.41 -4.10
C PRO A 19 12.07 7.89 -4.29
N GLU A 20 11.91 8.61 -3.18
CA GLU A 20 11.65 10.07 -3.22
C GLU A 20 10.36 10.44 -3.98
N PHE A 21 9.35 9.56 -3.97
CA PHE A 21 8.02 9.88 -4.50
C PHE A 21 7.38 11.04 -3.74
N LEU A 22 7.59 11.12 -2.42
CA LEU A 22 7.31 12.29 -1.61
C LEU A 22 8.60 12.91 -1.05
N ARG A 23 8.59 14.22 -0.92
CA ARG A 23 9.63 14.97 -0.22
C ARG A 23 9.52 14.75 1.30
N PRO A 24 10.61 14.98 2.07
CA PRO A 24 10.59 14.82 3.53
C PRO A 24 9.52 15.66 4.25
N ASP A 25 9.25 16.88 3.78
CA ASP A 25 8.21 17.76 4.33
C ASP A 25 6.79 17.20 4.11
N GLU A 26 6.52 16.59 2.95
CA GLU A 26 5.25 15.93 2.66
C GLU A 26 5.07 14.67 3.52
N VAL A 27 6.14 13.89 3.71
CA VAL A 27 6.15 12.72 4.61
C VAL A 27 5.84 13.15 6.05
N ALA A 28 6.52 14.17 6.55
CA ALA A 28 6.31 14.70 7.91
C ALA A 28 4.87 15.21 8.10
N ALA A 29 4.31 15.91 7.11
CA ALA A 29 2.94 16.41 7.16
C ALA A 29 1.91 15.26 7.25
N LEU A 30 2.00 14.25 6.37
CA LEU A 30 1.12 13.08 6.40
C LEU A 30 1.28 12.26 7.68
N ARG A 31 2.51 12.09 8.16
CA ARG A 31 2.77 11.43 9.42
C ARG A 31 2.17 12.18 10.61
N GLY A 32 2.24 13.52 10.61
CA GLY A 32 1.61 14.36 11.62
C GLY A 32 0.10 14.15 11.69
N VAL A 33 -0.59 14.10 10.53
CA VAL A 33 -2.02 13.78 10.45
C VAL A 33 -2.30 12.39 11.01
N ALA A 34 -1.53 11.37 10.61
CA ALA A 34 -1.71 10.00 11.07
C ALA A 34 -1.55 9.88 12.61
N LEU A 35 -0.55 10.55 13.19
CA LEU A 35 -0.34 10.57 14.63
C LEU A 35 -1.49 11.25 15.37
N GLN A 36 -2.00 12.38 14.85
CA GLN A 36 -3.17 13.06 15.40
C GLN A 36 -4.40 12.16 15.39
N ARG A 37 -4.72 11.54 14.24
CA ARG A 37 -5.88 10.64 14.10
C ARG A 37 -5.76 9.40 14.99
N ARG A 38 -4.54 8.91 15.22
CA ARG A 38 -4.33 7.82 16.16
C ARG A 38 -4.56 8.27 17.60
N ALA A 39 -4.11 9.46 17.98
CA ALA A 39 -4.33 10.02 19.32
C ALA A 39 -5.82 10.27 19.60
N THR A 40 -6.63 10.56 18.59
CA THR A 40 -8.10 10.71 18.69
C THR A 40 -8.87 9.38 18.60
N GLY A 41 -8.16 8.23 18.47
CA GLY A 41 -8.79 6.91 18.50
C GLY A 41 -9.44 6.47 17.19
N GLU A 42 -9.07 7.07 16.06
CA GLU A 42 -9.64 6.73 14.75
C GLU A 42 -9.02 5.47 14.13
N PHE A 43 -7.88 5.01 14.67
CA PHE A 43 -7.25 3.76 14.24
C PHE A 43 -7.94 2.55 14.87
N HIS A 44 -8.09 1.51 14.08
CA HIS A 44 -8.62 0.22 14.52
C HIS A 44 -7.78 -0.93 13.96
N ALA A 45 -7.80 -2.08 14.65
CA ALA A 45 -7.07 -3.25 14.21
C ALA A 45 -7.55 -3.71 12.82
N ALA A 46 -6.61 -3.94 11.93
CA ALA A 46 -6.91 -4.44 10.59
C ALA A 46 -7.55 -5.83 10.64
N ARG A 47 -8.39 -6.13 9.64
CA ARG A 47 -9.05 -7.43 9.47
C ARG A 47 -8.59 -8.08 8.17
N ILE A 48 -8.62 -9.41 8.12
CA ILE A 48 -8.36 -10.22 6.93
C ILE A 48 -9.69 -10.71 6.38
N GLY A 49 -9.85 -10.71 5.05
CA GLY A 49 -11.10 -11.08 4.37
C GLY A 49 -12.06 -9.90 4.21
N ARG A 50 -13.28 -10.16 3.73
CA ARG A 50 -14.30 -9.16 3.41
C ARG A 50 -15.65 -9.48 4.04
N GLY A 51 -16.51 -8.44 4.20
CA GLY A 51 -17.88 -8.58 4.65
C GLY A 51 -18.01 -9.35 5.96
N ALA A 52 -19.00 -10.23 6.04
CA ALA A 52 -19.26 -11.06 7.23
C ALA A 52 -18.15 -12.08 7.54
N GLY A 53 -17.32 -12.44 6.55
CA GLY A 53 -16.16 -13.33 6.71
C GLY A 53 -14.88 -12.63 7.18
N ALA A 54 -14.88 -11.31 7.33
CA ALA A 54 -13.70 -10.57 7.79
C ALA A 54 -13.41 -10.89 9.26
N ARG A 55 -12.19 -11.34 9.56
CA ARG A 55 -11.74 -11.70 10.91
C ARG A 55 -10.46 -10.96 11.29
N ARG A 56 -10.27 -10.75 12.58
CA ARG A 56 -8.98 -10.32 13.13
C ARG A 56 -8.11 -11.55 13.36
N ASP A 57 -6.88 -11.51 12.87
CA ASP A 57 -5.86 -12.52 13.10
C ASP A 57 -4.49 -11.84 13.26
N PRO A 58 -4.10 -11.49 14.49
CA PRO A 58 -2.86 -10.75 14.74
C PRO A 58 -1.60 -11.53 14.36
N ALA A 59 -1.66 -12.87 14.28
CA ALA A 59 -0.54 -13.70 13.85
C ALA A 59 -0.27 -13.58 12.34
N LEU A 60 -1.32 -13.29 11.57
CA LEU A 60 -1.21 -13.11 10.12
C LEU A 60 -1.06 -11.63 9.72
N ARG A 61 -1.77 -10.71 10.41
CA ARG A 61 -1.78 -9.28 10.11
C ARG A 61 -1.85 -8.44 11.38
N GLY A 62 -0.78 -7.71 11.69
CA GLY A 62 -0.60 -7.03 12.98
C GLY A 62 -0.68 -5.52 12.95
N ASP A 63 -1.23 -4.90 11.87
CA ASP A 63 -1.38 -3.46 11.77
C ASP A 63 -2.69 -2.94 12.35
N GLU A 64 -2.66 -1.65 12.73
CA GLU A 64 -3.84 -0.80 12.92
C GLU A 64 -3.98 0.10 11.70
N ILE A 65 -5.21 0.37 11.27
CA ILE A 65 -5.49 1.17 10.08
C ILE A 65 -6.47 2.31 10.37
N CYS A 66 -6.35 3.38 9.58
CA CYS A 66 -7.31 4.49 9.53
C CYS A 66 -7.48 4.92 8.07
N TRP A 67 -8.71 4.91 7.55
CA TRP A 67 -9.00 5.29 6.17
C TRP A 67 -8.75 6.78 5.94
N LEU A 68 -8.19 7.13 4.78
CA LEU A 68 -8.07 8.51 4.33
C LEU A 68 -9.45 9.02 3.87
N ASP A 69 -9.80 10.24 4.25
CA ASP A 69 -11.12 10.84 4.00
C ASP A 69 -11.06 12.28 3.43
N GLU A 70 -9.92 12.72 2.98
CA GLU A 70 -9.68 14.08 2.44
C GLU A 70 -9.88 15.22 3.47
N ALA A 71 -10.01 14.92 4.75
CA ALA A 71 -10.24 15.94 5.76
C ALA A 71 -9.09 16.94 5.89
N SER A 72 -7.85 16.48 5.69
CA SER A 72 -6.65 17.31 5.79
C SER A 72 -6.07 17.71 4.43
N ALA A 73 -5.36 18.84 4.37
CA ALA A 73 -4.68 19.27 3.14
C ALA A 73 -3.59 18.28 2.66
N PRO A 74 -2.76 17.68 3.55
CA PRO A 74 -1.81 16.65 3.12
C PRO A 74 -2.47 15.41 2.50
N GLU A 75 -3.62 14.94 3.05
CA GLU A 75 -4.36 13.80 2.50
C GLU A 75 -4.92 14.13 1.12
N ARG A 76 -5.58 15.30 0.96
CA ARG A 76 -6.10 15.74 -0.36
C ARG A 76 -4.99 15.82 -1.41
N ALA A 77 -3.83 16.37 -1.06
CA ALA A 77 -2.70 16.45 -1.98
C ALA A 77 -2.18 15.07 -2.40
N LEU A 78 -2.08 14.13 -1.47
CA LEU A 78 -1.67 12.76 -1.76
C LEU A 78 -2.69 12.03 -2.63
N LEU A 79 -3.98 12.10 -2.28
CA LEU A 79 -5.04 11.44 -3.05
C LEU A 79 -5.11 11.98 -4.48
N ALA A 80 -4.98 13.30 -4.67
CA ALA A 80 -4.88 13.90 -6.00
C ALA A 80 -3.67 13.36 -6.80
N ARG A 81 -2.53 13.15 -6.14
CA ARG A 81 -1.34 12.56 -6.78
C ARG A 81 -1.53 11.09 -7.14
N PHE A 82 -2.21 10.30 -6.30
CA PHE A 82 -2.57 8.92 -6.63
C PHE A 82 -3.60 8.83 -7.75
N GLU A 83 -4.56 9.77 -7.81
CA GLU A 83 -5.49 9.87 -8.94
C GLU A 83 -4.79 10.21 -10.26
N ALA A 84 -3.83 11.15 -10.26
CA ALA A 84 -3.02 11.43 -11.44
C ALA A 84 -2.23 10.19 -11.90
N LEU A 85 -1.63 9.45 -10.97
CA LEU A 85 -0.97 8.18 -11.26
C LEU A 85 -1.95 7.14 -11.82
N ARG A 86 -3.16 7.01 -11.25
CA ARG A 86 -4.20 6.10 -11.76
C ARG A 86 -4.54 6.40 -13.22
N GLU A 87 -4.73 7.68 -13.56
CA GLU A 87 -4.99 8.10 -14.93
C GLU A 87 -3.81 7.82 -15.87
N ALA A 88 -2.59 8.06 -15.41
CA ALA A 88 -1.38 7.76 -16.19
C ALA A 88 -1.27 6.26 -16.50
N LEU A 89 -1.52 5.40 -15.49
CA LEU A 89 -1.53 3.95 -15.66
C LEU A 89 -2.65 3.48 -16.60
N ASN A 90 -3.83 4.08 -16.55
CA ASN A 90 -4.91 3.78 -17.51
C ASN A 90 -4.50 4.12 -18.93
N ARG A 91 -3.89 5.27 -19.16
CA ARG A 91 -3.44 5.66 -20.51
C ARG A 91 -2.34 4.76 -21.05
N ALA A 92 -1.41 4.34 -20.18
CA ALA A 92 -0.26 3.54 -20.61
C ALA A 92 -0.56 2.04 -20.72
N LEU A 93 -1.40 1.48 -19.84
CA LEU A 93 -1.58 0.03 -19.68
C LEU A 93 -3.01 -0.46 -19.92
N PHE A 94 -3.95 0.44 -20.22
CA PHE A 94 -5.36 0.12 -20.48
C PHE A 94 -6.03 -0.72 -19.37
N LEU A 95 -5.73 -0.42 -18.11
CA LEU A 95 -6.13 -1.24 -16.97
C LEU A 95 -7.59 -1.10 -16.56
N GLY A 96 -8.30 -0.08 -17.01
CA GLY A 96 -9.71 0.16 -16.66
C GLY A 96 -9.91 0.52 -15.18
N LEU A 97 -8.96 1.25 -14.58
CA LEU A 97 -9.00 1.67 -13.17
C LEU A 97 -10.01 2.79 -12.99
N THR A 98 -10.98 2.62 -12.10
CA THR A 98 -12.10 3.56 -11.90
C THR A 98 -12.18 4.12 -10.49
N ALA A 99 -11.50 3.52 -9.52
CA ALA A 99 -11.58 3.92 -8.12
C ALA A 99 -10.22 3.80 -7.42
N LEU A 100 -10.08 4.61 -6.37
CA LEU A 100 -8.95 4.62 -5.44
C LEU A 100 -9.50 4.43 -4.02
N GLU A 101 -8.89 3.55 -3.24
CA GLU A 101 -9.07 3.47 -1.80
C GLU A 101 -7.72 3.51 -1.11
N ALA A 102 -7.61 4.20 0.04
CA ALA A 102 -6.35 4.35 0.76
C ALA A 102 -6.55 4.43 2.27
N HIS A 103 -5.63 3.83 3.04
CA HIS A 103 -5.60 3.95 4.49
C HIS A 103 -4.17 4.09 5.01
N TYR A 104 -4.02 4.76 6.13
CA TYR A 104 -2.82 4.66 6.97
C TYR A 104 -2.73 3.25 7.55
N ALA A 105 -1.52 2.74 7.67
CA ALA A 105 -1.21 1.49 8.37
C ALA A 105 -0.06 1.71 9.34
N CYS A 106 -0.26 1.30 10.60
CA CYS A 106 0.75 1.32 11.66
C CYS A 106 0.98 -0.09 12.17
N TYR A 107 2.17 -0.62 11.93
CA TYR A 107 2.63 -1.88 12.51
C TYR A 107 3.38 -1.57 13.79
N GLY A 108 2.94 -2.10 14.92
CA GLY A 108 3.67 -2.05 16.19
C GLY A 108 4.98 -2.84 16.13
N ALA A 109 5.90 -2.56 17.06
CA ALA A 109 7.14 -3.32 17.15
C ALA A 109 6.87 -4.83 17.28
N GLY A 110 7.59 -5.65 16.52
CA GLY A 110 7.44 -7.12 16.49
C GLY A 110 6.27 -7.62 15.63
N THR A 111 5.46 -6.74 15.03
CA THR A 111 4.34 -7.15 14.17
C THR A 111 4.69 -7.03 12.69
N GLY A 112 3.99 -7.80 11.86
CA GLY A 112 4.17 -7.83 10.42
C GLY A 112 2.90 -8.26 9.70
N TYR A 113 3.03 -8.66 8.43
CA TYR A 113 1.95 -9.23 7.65
C TYR A 113 2.47 -10.42 6.85
N ALA A 114 1.86 -11.59 7.06
CA ALA A 114 2.23 -12.81 6.36
C ALA A 114 2.08 -12.66 4.84
N ARG A 115 2.77 -13.51 4.08
CA ARG A 115 2.72 -13.51 2.61
C ARG A 115 1.28 -13.64 2.10
N HIS A 116 0.90 -12.75 1.20
CA HIS A 116 -0.42 -12.70 0.58
C HIS A 116 -0.39 -12.01 -0.78
N LEU A 117 -1.48 -12.15 -1.50
CA LEU A 117 -1.87 -11.30 -2.63
C LEU A 117 -2.94 -10.31 -2.14
N ASP A 118 -2.95 -9.10 -2.68
CA ASP A 118 -3.98 -8.10 -2.34
C ASP A 118 -5.31 -8.32 -3.04
N ARG A 119 -5.29 -9.07 -4.15
CA ARG A 119 -6.50 -9.50 -4.84
C ARG A 119 -7.21 -10.57 -4.01
N PHE A 120 -8.48 -10.37 -3.71
CA PHE A 120 -9.32 -11.42 -3.12
C PHE A 120 -9.70 -12.46 -4.16
N ARG A 121 -9.88 -13.72 -3.73
CA ARG A 121 -10.30 -14.81 -4.61
C ARG A 121 -11.67 -14.55 -5.25
N ASP A 122 -12.55 -13.86 -4.54
CA ASP A 122 -13.94 -13.58 -4.94
C ASP A 122 -14.12 -12.14 -5.47
N ASP A 123 -13.05 -11.34 -5.59
CA ASP A 123 -13.12 -9.95 -6.05
C ASP A 123 -11.78 -9.56 -6.70
N ASP A 124 -11.79 -9.42 -8.02
CA ASP A 124 -10.66 -9.05 -8.84
C ASP A 124 -10.53 -7.54 -9.09
N THR A 125 -11.30 -6.72 -8.37
CA THR A 125 -11.33 -5.27 -8.59
C THR A 125 -10.01 -4.58 -8.24
N ARG A 126 -9.24 -5.06 -7.25
CA ARG A 126 -7.92 -4.53 -6.93
C ARG A 126 -6.92 -4.93 -8.00
N ALA A 127 -6.50 -3.97 -8.82
CA ALA A 127 -5.57 -4.22 -9.92
C ALA A 127 -4.13 -3.83 -9.59
N ILE A 128 -3.94 -2.68 -8.95
CA ILE A 128 -2.64 -2.16 -8.53
C ILE A 128 -2.69 -1.82 -7.05
N SER A 129 -1.73 -2.32 -6.30
CA SER A 129 -1.47 -1.95 -4.91
C SER A 129 -0.35 -0.92 -4.84
N LEU A 130 -0.52 0.06 -3.98
CA LEU A 130 0.45 1.12 -3.70
C LEU A 130 0.82 1.05 -2.21
N VAL A 131 2.11 1.05 -1.90
CA VAL A 131 2.62 1.15 -0.53
C VAL A 131 3.56 2.34 -0.44
N LEU A 132 3.15 3.38 0.29
CA LEU A 132 3.92 4.60 0.51
C LEU A 132 4.40 4.66 1.95
N TYR A 133 5.71 4.77 2.16
CA TYR A 133 6.27 4.76 3.51
C TYR A 133 6.36 6.16 4.12
N LEU A 134 6.08 6.22 5.43
CA LEU A 134 6.09 7.45 6.22
C LEU A 134 7.12 7.41 7.37
N ASN A 135 8.14 6.55 7.29
CA ASN A 135 9.12 6.38 8.35
C ASN A 135 10.32 7.31 8.16
N GLU A 136 10.59 8.13 9.15
CA GLU A 136 11.79 8.95 9.21
C GLU A 136 12.98 8.14 9.73
N ALA A 137 14.18 8.46 9.23
CA ALA A 137 15.45 7.92 9.70
C ALA A 137 15.46 6.38 9.89
N TRP A 138 14.89 5.63 8.91
CA TRP A 138 14.89 4.16 8.95
C TRP A 138 16.30 3.63 8.66
N ARG A 139 16.82 2.78 9.55
CA ARG A 139 18.19 2.29 9.53
C ARG A 139 18.23 0.80 9.16
N ALA A 140 19.38 0.35 8.66
CA ALA A 140 19.67 -1.07 8.54
C ALA A 140 19.55 -1.74 9.92
N GLY A 141 18.79 -2.85 9.99
CA GLY A 141 18.54 -3.56 11.24
C GLY A 141 17.28 -3.15 12.00
N ASP A 142 16.56 -2.08 11.58
CA ASP A 142 15.23 -1.76 12.14
C ASP A 142 14.18 -2.83 11.73
N GLY A 143 14.45 -3.64 10.70
CA GLY A 143 13.51 -4.65 10.18
C GLY A 143 12.37 -4.02 9.37
N GLY A 144 11.21 -4.69 9.31
CA GLY A 144 10.01 -4.16 8.68
C GLY A 144 10.08 -4.05 7.16
N GLU A 145 11.02 -4.74 6.52
CA GLU A 145 11.16 -4.75 5.07
C GLU A 145 9.89 -5.33 4.43
N LEU A 146 9.54 -4.80 3.26
CA LEU A 146 8.59 -5.41 2.35
C LEU A 146 9.36 -6.36 1.44
N ARG A 147 8.96 -7.62 1.40
CA ARG A 147 9.46 -8.61 0.47
C ARG A 147 8.45 -8.83 -0.65
N LEU A 148 8.89 -8.70 -1.90
CA LEU A 148 8.08 -9.00 -3.07
C LEU A 148 8.52 -10.34 -3.67
N PHE A 149 7.56 -11.15 -4.10
CA PHE A 149 7.79 -12.45 -4.71
C PHE A 149 7.20 -12.48 -6.12
N ALA A 150 7.93 -13.06 -7.06
CA ALA A 150 7.48 -13.15 -8.45
C ALA A 150 6.23 -14.05 -8.63
N SER A 151 5.96 -14.94 -7.66
CA SER A 151 4.76 -15.78 -7.57
C SER A 151 4.50 -16.16 -6.11
N GLU A 152 3.30 -16.68 -5.80
CA GLU A 152 2.98 -17.19 -4.45
C GLU A 152 3.91 -18.33 -4.00
N ASP A 153 4.36 -19.17 -4.93
CA ASP A 153 5.21 -20.34 -4.66
C ASP A 153 6.72 -20.02 -4.67
N ALA A 154 7.11 -18.80 -5.03
CA ALA A 154 8.52 -18.41 -5.06
C ALA A 154 9.14 -18.53 -3.67
N ARG A 155 10.28 -19.25 -3.55
CA ARG A 155 10.98 -19.46 -2.27
C ARG A 155 11.74 -18.22 -1.83
N GLU A 156 12.37 -17.53 -2.78
CA GLU A 156 13.17 -16.33 -2.54
C GLU A 156 12.44 -15.09 -3.01
N PRO A 157 12.58 -13.96 -2.28
CA PRO A 157 12.02 -12.71 -2.72
C PRO A 157 12.74 -12.18 -3.97
N ALA A 158 11.99 -11.68 -4.94
CA ALA A 158 12.53 -10.97 -6.09
C ALA A 158 13.10 -9.59 -5.69
N LEU A 159 12.57 -8.99 -4.62
CA LEU A 159 13.03 -7.71 -4.11
C LEU A 159 12.74 -7.59 -2.61
N VAL A 160 13.68 -6.99 -1.87
CA VAL A 160 13.55 -6.64 -0.44
C VAL A 160 13.69 -5.13 -0.31
N ILE A 161 12.70 -4.47 0.27
CA ILE A 161 12.58 -3.02 0.31
C ILE A 161 12.51 -2.53 1.75
N ALA A 162 13.49 -1.74 2.16
CA ALA A 162 13.45 -1.03 3.44
C ALA A 162 12.35 0.05 3.41
N PRO A 163 11.53 0.20 4.46
CA PRO A 163 10.38 1.11 4.48
C PRO A 163 10.79 2.56 4.74
N ARG A 164 11.64 3.12 3.91
CA ARG A 164 12.13 4.50 4.03
C ARG A 164 11.06 5.50 3.61
N GLY A 165 10.86 6.53 4.42
CA GLY A 165 9.88 7.59 4.15
C GLY A 165 10.04 8.21 2.77
N GLY A 166 8.92 8.51 2.13
CA GLY A 166 8.86 9.06 0.78
C GLY A 166 9.00 8.05 -0.36
N THR A 167 9.33 6.78 -0.05
CA THR A 167 9.40 5.73 -1.07
C THR A 167 8.01 5.16 -1.36
N LEU A 168 7.64 5.12 -2.64
CA LEU A 168 6.45 4.42 -3.13
C LEU A 168 6.84 3.08 -3.76
N VAL A 169 6.11 2.04 -3.41
CA VAL A 169 6.10 0.75 -4.11
C VAL A 169 4.75 0.60 -4.79
N ALA A 170 4.74 0.34 -6.10
CA ALA A 170 3.55 -0.04 -6.85
C ALA A 170 3.71 -1.49 -7.30
N LEU A 171 2.65 -2.30 -7.18
CA LEU A 171 2.71 -3.69 -7.58
C LEU A 171 1.35 -4.17 -8.12
N ARG A 172 1.37 -5.18 -8.98
CA ARG A 172 0.16 -5.85 -9.45
C ARG A 172 -0.44 -6.67 -8.32
N SER A 173 -1.68 -6.37 -7.95
CA SER A 173 -2.36 -6.97 -6.81
C SER A 173 -2.66 -8.47 -7.00
N ASP A 174 -2.69 -8.92 -8.24
CA ASP A 174 -3.08 -10.27 -8.65
C ASP A 174 -1.91 -11.25 -8.82
N THR A 175 -0.68 -10.75 -8.99
CA THR A 175 0.46 -11.60 -9.34
C THR A 175 1.66 -11.45 -8.41
N ILE A 176 1.82 -10.30 -7.76
CA ILE A 176 2.97 -10.05 -6.89
C ILE A 176 2.59 -10.34 -5.45
N ALA A 177 2.93 -11.55 -4.99
CA ALA A 177 2.82 -11.89 -3.58
C ALA A 177 3.82 -11.08 -2.77
N HIS A 178 3.43 -10.69 -1.56
CA HIS A 178 4.28 -9.88 -0.72
C HIS A 178 4.03 -10.11 0.77
N GLU A 179 5.02 -9.79 1.59
CA GLU A 179 4.96 -9.87 3.04
C GLU A 179 5.64 -8.67 3.70
N VAL A 180 5.20 -8.32 4.89
CA VAL A 180 5.84 -7.31 5.74
C VAL A 180 6.54 -8.03 6.89
N LEU A 181 7.86 -7.90 6.97
CA LEU A 181 8.62 -8.46 8.07
C LEU A 181 8.38 -7.68 9.36
N PRO A 182 8.51 -8.34 10.54
CA PRO A 182 8.46 -7.64 11.80
C PRO A 182 9.55 -6.56 11.91
N ALA A 183 9.18 -5.40 12.41
CA ALA A 183 10.09 -4.28 12.69
C ALA A 183 10.40 -4.19 14.18
N ARG A 184 11.56 -3.63 14.55
CA ARG A 184 11.94 -3.38 15.95
C ARG A 184 11.32 -2.12 16.54
N ARG A 185 10.67 -1.31 15.69
CA ARG A 185 9.99 -0.05 16.04
C ARG A 185 8.70 0.08 15.25
N GLU A 186 7.87 1.03 15.57
CA GLU A 186 6.66 1.32 14.79
C GLU A 186 7.01 1.61 13.33
N ARG A 187 6.27 0.97 12.42
CA ARG A 187 6.40 1.11 10.97
C ARG A 187 5.13 1.70 10.39
N TRP A 188 5.28 2.85 9.78
CA TRP A 188 4.18 3.61 9.22
C TRP A 188 4.19 3.59 7.69
N SER A 189 3.03 3.39 7.11
CA SER A 189 2.82 3.46 5.67
C SER A 189 1.40 3.90 5.34
N ILE A 190 1.17 4.25 4.09
CA ILE A 190 -0.15 4.32 3.48
C ILE A 190 -0.22 3.17 2.49
N ALA A 191 -1.24 2.32 2.63
CA ALA A 191 -1.60 1.33 1.63
C ALA A 191 -2.78 1.85 0.82
N ALA A 192 -2.70 1.71 -0.51
CA ALA A 192 -3.77 2.13 -1.40
C ALA A 192 -3.97 1.11 -2.52
N TRP A 193 -5.18 1.08 -3.07
CA TRP A 193 -5.52 0.20 -4.18
C TRP A 193 -6.22 0.99 -5.28
N LEU A 194 -5.68 0.83 -6.49
CA LEU A 194 -6.33 1.27 -7.72
C LEU A 194 -7.20 0.12 -8.22
N ARG A 195 -8.51 0.37 -8.30
CA ARG A 195 -9.52 -0.66 -8.54
C ARG A 195 -10.18 -0.52 -9.91
N ARG A 196 -10.52 -1.65 -10.48
CA ARG A 196 -11.40 -1.75 -11.64
C ARG A 196 -12.86 -1.70 -11.21
N ARG A 197 -13.74 -1.48 -12.17
CA ARG A 197 -15.17 -1.71 -11.97
C ARG A 197 -15.42 -3.18 -11.67
N SER A 198 -16.31 -3.49 -10.74
CA SER A 198 -16.75 -4.87 -10.55
C SER A 198 -17.74 -5.27 -11.68
N ASP A 199 -17.77 -6.54 -12.03
CA ASP A 199 -18.78 -7.04 -12.99
C ASP A 199 -20.22 -6.81 -12.48
N ALA A 200 -20.42 -6.80 -11.16
CA ALA A 200 -21.69 -6.47 -10.52
C ALA A 200 -22.11 -5.00 -10.74
N ASP A 201 -21.16 -4.07 -10.87
CA ASP A 201 -21.40 -2.65 -11.14
C ASP A 201 -21.57 -2.37 -12.65
N ALA A 202 -21.11 -3.30 -13.53
CA ALA A 202 -21.24 -3.17 -14.97
C ALA A 202 -22.63 -3.53 -15.48
N LEU A 203 -23.45 -4.19 -14.67
CA LEU A 203 -24.82 -4.64 -14.98
C LEU A 203 -25.91 -3.70 -14.43
N ARG A 204 -25.54 -2.55 -13.91
CA ARG A 204 -26.44 -1.47 -13.45
C ARG A 204 -26.24 -0.22 -14.34
#